data_b3f741990aec03729c6733f0ed77daa8
#
_entry.id   b3f741990aec03729c6733f0ed77daa8
#
_cell.length_a   1.000
_cell.length_b   1.000
_cell.length_c   1.000
_cell.angle_alpha   90.00
_cell.angle_beta   90.00
_cell.angle_gamma   90.00
#
_symmetry.space_group_name_H-M   'P 1'
#
loop_
_entity.id
_entity.type
_entity.pdbx_description
1 polymer ?
#
loop_
_entity_poly.entity_id
_entity_poly.type
_entity_poly.pdbx_seq_one_letter_code
_entity_poly.pdbx_strand_id
1 'polypeptide(L)'
;MFSECSSLQSINLSSFNTTNVKDMRWMFSYCSSLQSIDLSLFNTTNVEDMSRMFLGCSSLQSIDLSSFNTTNVKDMLCMFYGCSSLQSINLSSFNTINVKDMSGMFYECSSLQSLDLSLFNTTNVKNMSDMFKECKSLKIENVKVSEKGEKILDKFLHV
;
A
#
# COMPACT_ATOMS: atom_id res chain seq x y z
N MET A 1 -8.73 -13.25 -3.33
CA MET A 1 -8.40 -14.70 -3.40
C MET A 1 -8.07 -15.25 -2.02
N PHE A 2 -7.11 -14.68 -1.29
CA PHE A 2 -6.73 -15.12 0.06
C PHE A 2 -7.35 -14.26 1.18
N SER A 3 -8.41 -13.53 0.88
CA SER A 3 -9.09 -12.68 1.87
C SER A 3 -9.54 -13.51 3.09
N GLU A 4 -9.34 -12.93 4.28
CA GLU A 4 -9.73 -13.51 5.57
C GLU A 4 -9.01 -14.83 5.96
N CYS A 5 -7.88 -15.14 5.28
CA CYS A 5 -7.02 -16.25 5.69
C CYS A 5 -6.24 -15.87 6.97
N SER A 6 -6.95 -15.67 8.08
CA SER A 6 -6.40 -15.09 9.32
C SER A 6 -5.27 -15.92 9.95
N SER A 7 -5.23 -17.23 9.71
CA SER A 7 -4.17 -18.13 10.20
C SER A 7 -2.99 -18.28 9.24
N LEU A 8 -3.03 -17.64 8.07
CA LEU A 8 -1.98 -17.75 7.05
C LEU A 8 -0.72 -17.01 7.52
N GLN A 9 0.36 -17.73 7.78
CA GLN A 9 1.65 -17.15 8.19
C GLN A 9 2.60 -16.90 7.03
N SER A 10 2.58 -17.77 6.03
CA SER A 10 3.36 -17.66 4.80
C SER A 10 2.65 -18.34 3.64
N ILE A 11 3.02 -17.97 2.41
CA ILE A 11 2.45 -18.58 1.21
C ILE A 11 3.51 -18.59 0.10
N ASN A 12 3.59 -19.70 -0.61
CA ASN A 12 4.40 -19.79 -1.83
C ASN A 12 3.56 -19.41 -3.04
N LEU A 13 3.92 -18.32 -3.69
CA LEU A 13 3.22 -17.78 -4.86
C LEU A 13 4.01 -17.97 -6.17
N SER A 14 5.09 -18.74 -6.16
CA SER A 14 6.00 -18.88 -7.32
C SER A 14 5.34 -19.47 -8.58
N SER A 15 4.25 -20.22 -8.43
CA SER A 15 3.49 -20.80 -9.55
C SER A 15 2.36 -19.91 -10.07
N PHE A 16 2.14 -18.74 -9.46
CA PHE A 16 1.04 -17.86 -9.84
C PHE A 16 1.39 -17.04 -11.08
N ASN A 17 0.57 -17.13 -12.11
CA ASN A 17 0.66 -16.26 -13.28
C ASN A 17 -0.35 -15.10 -13.15
N THR A 18 0.17 -13.90 -12.94
CA THR A 18 -0.66 -12.70 -12.77
C THR A 18 -0.68 -11.79 -14.01
N THR A 19 -0.12 -12.23 -15.14
CA THR A 19 0.06 -11.42 -16.35
C THR A 19 -1.23 -10.78 -16.85
N ASN A 20 -2.37 -11.46 -16.73
CA ASN A 20 -3.67 -10.98 -17.21
C ASN A 20 -4.59 -10.43 -16.09
N VAL A 21 -4.05 -10.32 -14.86
CA VAL A 21 -4.85 -9.84 -13.73
C VAL A 21 -5.02 -8.32 -13.82
N LYS A 22 -6.27 -7.87 -13.76
CA LYS A 22 -6.64 -6.45 -13.75
C LYS A 22 -7.10 -5.96 -12.38
N ASP A 23 -7.52 -6.86 -11.52
CA ASP A 23 -8.12 -6.58 -10.23
C ASP A 23 -7.43 -7.40 -9.15
N MET A 24 -6.73 -6.71 -8.23
CA MET A 24 -6.07 -7.32 -7.06
C MET A 24 -6.70 -6.85 -5.74
N ARG A 25 -7.93 -6.30 -5.80
CA ARG A 25 -8.66 -5.88 -4.59
C ARG A 25 -8.80 -7.00 -3.59
N TRP A 26 -8.59 -6.69 -2.31
CA TRP A 26 -8.81 -7.60 -1.19
C TRP A 26 -7.96 -8.87 -1.25
N MET A 27 -6.92 -8.95 -2.08
CA MET A 27 -6.24 -10.21 -2.37
C MET A 27 -5.72 -10.90 -1.11
N PHE A 28 -5.13 -10.15 -0.18
CA PHE A 28 -4.61 -10.62 1.11
C PHE A 28 -5.29 -9.94 2.31
N SER A 29 -6.45 -9.35 2.09
CA SER A 29 -7.18 -8.63 3.14
C SER A 29 -7.46 -9.54 4.33
N TYR A 30 -7.21 -9.03 5.54
CA TYR A 30 -7.37 -9.74 6.81
C TYR A 30 -6.56 -11.06 6.93
N CYS A 31 -5.44 -11.18 6.22
CA CYS A 31 -4.43 -12.18 6.52
C CYS A 31 -3.64 -11.75 7.77
N SER A 32 -4.30 -11.74 8.92
CA SER A 32 -3.79 -11.10 10.14
C SER A 32 -2.54 -11.75 10.74
N SER A 33 -2.26 -13.02 10.43
CA SER A 33 -1.06 -13.74 10.87
C SER A 33 0.10 -13.67 9.87
N LEU A 34 -0.10 -13.04 8.69
CA LEU A 34 0.91 -12.98 7.63
C LEU A 34 2.05 -12.03 8.06
N GLN A 35 3.25 -12.58 8.25
CA GLN A 35 4.42 -11.82 8.72
C GLN A 35 5.26 -11.27 7.56
N SER A 36 5.34 -12.01 6.47
CA SER A 36 6.06 -11.62 5.25
C SER A 36 5.42 -12.28 4.03
N ILE A 37 5.65 -11.69 2.86
CA ILE A 37 5.17 -12.23 1.60
C ILE A 37 6.14 -11.86 0.47
N ASP A 38 6.46 -12.83 -0.39
CA ASP A 38 7.25 -12.60 -1.60
C ASP A 38 6.32 -12.43 -2.80
N LEU A 39 6.32 -11.23 -3.36
CA LEU A 39 5.54 -10.85 -4.54
C LEU A 39 6.43 -10.50 -5.74
N SER A 40 7.72 -10.83 -5.68
CA SER A 40 8.71 -10.45 -6.71
C SER A 40 8.39 -10.98 -8.11
N LEU A 41 7.65 -12.09 -8.19
CA LEU A 41 7.22 -12.72 -9.46
C LEU A 41 5.85 -12.21 -9.97
N PHE A 42 5.18 -11.31 -9.23
CA PHE A 42 3.91 -10.77 -9.69
C PHE A 42 4.11 -9.79 -10.85
N ASN A 43 3.45 -10.06 -11.96
CA ASN A 43 3.32 -9.10 -13.04
C ASN A 43 2.04 -8.25 -12.80
N THR A 44 2.23 -6.99 -12.45
CA THR A 44 1.12 -6.07 -12.15
C THR A 44 0.86 -5.06 -13.28
N THR A 45 1.48 -5.24 -14.45
CA THR A 45 1.38 -4.30 -15.58
C THR A 45 -0.05 -4.00 -16.01
N ASN A 46 -0.94 -4.99 -15.92
CA ASN A 46 -2.35 -4.84 -16.33
C ASN A 46 -3.30 -4.52 -15.17
N VAL A 47 -2.79 -4.37 -13.94
CA VAL A 47 -3.63 -4.12 -12.76
C VAL A 47 -4.14 -2.69 -12.76
N GLU A 48 -5.46 -2.55 -12.61
CA GLU A 48 -6.16 -1.27 -12.55
C GLU A 48 -6.64 -0.91 -11.14
N ASP A 49 -6.81 -1.89 -10.27
CA ASP A 49 -7.33 -1.71 -8.91
C ASP A 49 -6.54 -2.56 -7.91
N MET A 50 -5.92 -1.88 -6.92
CA MET A 50 -5.19 -2.48 -5.80
C MET A 50 -5.82 -2.12 -4.44
N SER A 51 -7.07 -1.62 -4.46
CA SER A 51 -7.72 -1.19 -3.22
C SER A 51 -7.83 -2.34 -2.22
N ARG A 52 -7.51 -2.05 -0.95
CA ARG A 52 -7.60 -2.98 0.19
C ARG A 52 -6.78 -4.27 0.04
N MET A 53 -5.75 -4.28 -0.83
CA MET A 53 -4.99 -5.49 -1.14
C MET A 53 -4.40 -6.14 0.11
N PHE A 54 -3.90 -5.35 1.07
CA PHE A 54 -3.32 -5.80 2.35
C PHE A 54 -4.08 -5.26 3.57
N LEU A 55 -5.34 -4.87 3.41
CA LEU A 55 -6.14 -4.35 4.51
C LEU A 55 -6.18 -5.35 5.67
N GLY A 56 -5.81 -4.91 6.88
CA GLY A 56 -5.85 -5.72 8.09
C GLY A 56 -4.77 -6.81 8.18
N CYS A 57 -3.69 -6.72 7.39
CA CYS A 57 -2.50 -7.59 7.56
C CYS A 57 -1.70 -7.13 8.79
N SER A 58 -2.28 -7.32 9.98
CA SER A 58 -1.77 -6.70 11.23
C SER A 58 -0.42 -7.22 11.70
N SER A 59 0.01 -8.43 11.28
CA SER A 59 1.32 -9.00 11.61
C SER A 59 2.41 -8.71 10.57
N LEU A 60 2.08 -8.07 9.43
CA LEU A 60 3.02 -7.80 8.35
C LEU A 60 4.05 -6.75 8.80
N GLN A 61 5.33 -7.14 8.89
CA GLN A 61 6.39 -6.26 9.42
C GLN A 61 7.08 -5.44 8.34
N SER A 62 7.25 -6.01 7.16
CA SER A 62 7.81 -5.33 5.99
C SER A 62 7.26 -5.92 4.71
N ILE A 63 7.28 -5.13 3.64
CA ILE A 63 6.92 -5.61 2.31
C ILE A 63 7.75 -4.88 1.26
N ASP A 64 8.26 -5.63 0.29
CA ASP A 64 8.95 -5.10 -0.89
C ASP A 64 8.02 -5.17 -2.10
N LEU A 65 7.65 -4.02 -2.63
CA LEU A 65 6.82 -3.88 -3.81
C LEU A 65 7.60 -3.22 -4.98
N SER A 66 8.92 -3.25 -4.94
CA SER A 66 9.78 -2.65 -5.97
C SER A 66 9.61 -3.29 -7.36
N SER A 67 9.06 -4.51 -7.43
CA SER A 67 8.71 -5.17 -8.70
C SER A 67 7.37 -4.73 -9.29
N PHE A 68 6.55 -3.99 -8.53
CA PHE A 68 5.20 -3.63 -8.97
C PHE A 68 5.23 -2.51 -10.02
N ASN A 69 4.56 -2.72 -11.14
CA ASN A 69 4.22 -1.68 -12.08
C ASN A 69 2.80 -1.17 -11.79
N THR A 70 2.69 0.06 -11.28
CA THR A 70 1.41 0.66 -10.91
C THR A 70 0.91 1.70 -11.92
N THR A 71 1.50 1.76 -13.11
CA THR A 71 1.18 2.78 -14.14
C THR A 71 -0.31 2.79 -14.51
N ASN A 72 -0.97 1.64 -14.52
CA ASN A 72 -2.40 1.52 -14.88
C ASN A 72 -3.34 1.56 -13.66
N VAL A 73 -2.81 1.63 -12.44
CA VAL A 73 -3.62 1.61 -11.22
C VAL A 73 -4.36 2.93 -11.04
N LYS A 74 -5.66 2.82 -10.80
CA LYS A 74 -6.60 3.94 -10.60
C LYS A 74 -7.06 4.08 -9.15
N ASP A 75 -6.99 3.00 -8.38
CA ASP A 75 -7.49 2.94 -7.00
C ASP A 75 -6.49 2.24 -6.07
N MET A 76 -6.12 2.94 -4.99
CA MET A 76 -5.26 2.46 -3.90
C MET A 76 -5.92 2.68 -2.52
N LEU A 77 -7.26 2.83 -2.50
CA LEU A 77 -8.04 3.00 -1.27
C LEU A 77 -7.69 1.93 -0.24
N CYS A 78 -7.32 2.35 0.98
CA CYS A 78 -7.06 1.47 2.12
C CYS A 78 -6.07 0.32 1.83
N MET A 79 -5.11 0.50 0.91
CA MET A 79 -4.25 -0.60 0.45
C MET A 79 -3.50 -1.27 1.60
N PHE A 80 -3.06 -0.51 2.62
CA PHE A 80 -2.34 -0.98 3.81
C PHE A 80 -3.06 -0.64 5.12
N TYR A 81 -4.36 -0.34 5.06
CA TYR A 81 -5.16 -0.01 6.25
C TYR A 81 -5.02 -1.12 7.31
N GLY A 82 -4.67 -0.74 8.55
CA GLY A 82 -4.56 -1.68 9.67
C GLY A 82 -3.35 -2.61 9.61
N CYS A 83 -2.34 -2.31 8.79
CA CYS A 83 -1.06 -3.01 8.84
C CYS A 83 -0.25 -2.51 10.06
N SER A 84 -0.74 -2.79 11.27
CA SER A 84 -0.26 -2.16 12.51
C SER A 84 1.17 -2.51 12.89
N SER A 85 1.69 -3.65 12.43
CA SER A 85 3.09 -4.05 12.64
C SER A 85 4.06 -3.59 11.54
N LEU A 86 3.56 -2.93 10.48
CA LEU A 86 4.38 -2.54 9.34
C LEU A 86 5.38 -1.45 9.73
N GLN A 87 6.67 -1.77 9.70
CA GLN A 87 7.77 -0.88 10.08
C GLN A 87 8.40 -0.20 8.85
N SER A 88 8.45 -0.90 7.73
CA SER A 88 9.02 -0.41 6.49
C SER A 88 8.29 -0.95 5.27
N ILE A 89 8.29 -0.15 4.21
CA ILE A 89 7.69 -0.50 2.92
C ILE A 89 8.52 0.10 1.79
N ASN A 90 8.79 -0.70 0.75
CA ASN A 90 9.47 -0.23 -0.45
C ASN A 90 8.45 0.04 -1.56
N LEU A 91 8.25 1.32 -1.87
CA LEU A 91 7.36 1.83 -2.92
C LEU A 91 8.12 2.50 -4.07
N SER A 92 9.41 2.19 -4.23
CA SER A 92 10.32 2.86 -5.17
C SER A 92 9.96 2.70 -6.65
N SER A 93 9.03 1.82 -6.98
CA SER A 93 8.52 1.61 -8.35
C SER A 93 7.14 2.22 -8.59
N PHE A 94 6.49 2.78 -7.53
CA PHE A 94 5.12 3.24 -7.65
C PHE A 94 4.99 4.48 -8.53
N ASN A 95 4.20 4.36 -9.60
CA ASN A 95 3.76 5.47 -10.42
C ASN A 95 2.28 5.74 -10.14
N THR A 96 1.98 6.86 -9.51
CA THR A 96 0.61 7.19 -9.07
C THR A 96 -0.11 8.19 -9.96
N ILE A 97 0.42 8.46 -11.17
CA ILE A 97 -0.12 9.48 -12.09
C ILE A 97 -1.61 9.25 -12.44
N ASN A 98 -2.07 8.00 -12.49
CA ASN A 98 -3.44 7.64 -12.83
C ASN A 98 -4.33 7.39 -11.61
N VAL A 99 -3.77 7.40 -10.40
CA VAL A 99 -4.52 7.12 -9.17
C VAL A 99 -5.51 8.24 -8.87
N LYS A 100 -6.74 7.87 -8.50
CA LYS A 100 -7.83 8.77 -8.15
C LYS A 100 -8.15 8.77 -6.66
N ASP A 101 -7.95 7.63 -5.99
CA ASP A 101 -8.25 7.47 -4.57
C ASP A 101 -7.08 6.81 -3.83
N MET A 102 -6.60 7.48 -2.76
CA MET A 102 -5.58 7.02 -1.81
C MET A 102 -6.10 7.15 -0.37
N SER A 103 -7.42 7.30 -0.17
CA SER A 103 -7.97 7.49 1.18
C SER A 103 -7.67 6.29 2.06
N GLY A 104 -7.28 6.55 3.31
CA GLY A 104 -6.91 5.55 4.30
C GLY A 104 -5.75 4.63 3.89
N MET A 105 -4.93 5.00 2.90
CA MET A 105 -3.92 4.08 2.33
C MET A 105 -3.00 3.49 3.40
N PHE A 106 -2.64 4.26 4.43
CA PHE A 106 -1.81 3.85 5.56
C PHE A 106 -2.51 4.02 6.91
N TYR A 107 -3.83 4.14 6.92
CA TYR A 107 -4.61 4.28 8.16
C TYR A 107 -4.26 3.15 9.15
N GLU A 108 -4.02 3.49 10.43
CA GLU A 108 -3.60 2.51 11.48
C GLU A 108 -2.29 1.75 11.19
N CYS A 109 -1.40 2.25 10.34
CA CYS A 109 -0.04 1.73 10.24
C CYS A 109 0.79 2.24 11.44
N SER A 110 0.43 1.83 12.66
CA SER A 110 0.90 2.44 13.91
C SER A 110 2.40 2.24 14.17
N SER A 111 3.04 1.24 13.57
CA SER A 111 4.49 0.97 13.71
C SER A 111 5.34 1.59 12.60
N LEU A 112 4.74 2.22 11.59
CA LEU A 112 5.46 2.79 10.45
C LEU A 112 6.27 4.02 10.93
N GLN A 113 7.59 4.01 10.72
CA GLN A 113 8.50 5.03 11.24
C GLN A 113 8.93 6.05 10.19
N SER A 114 9.02 5.63 8.93
CA SER A 114 9.42 6.47 7.81
C SER A 114 8.75 6.02 6.53
N LEU A 115 8.62 6.94 5.57
CA LEU A 115 7.97 6.65 4.31
C LEU A 115 8.56 7.49 3.18
N ASP A 116 9.01 6.84 2.12
CA ASP A 116 9.49 7.53 0.92
C ASP A 116 8.40 7.52 -0.16
N LEU A 117 7.78 8.66 -0.37
CA LEU A 117 6.74 8.94 -1.36
C LEU A 117 7.25 9.93 -2.44
N SER A 118 8.57 10.04 -2.62
CA SER A 118 9.18 11.00 -3.55
C SER A 118 8.75 10.78 -5.01
N LEU A 119 8.32 9.58 -5.35
CA LEU A 119 7.80 9.25 -6.70
C LEU A 119 6.28 9.43 -6.83
N PHE A 120 5.59 9.74 -5.72
CA PHE A 120 4.13 9.93 -5.77
C PHE A 120 3.77 11.24 -6.47
N ASN A 121 2.84 11.14 -7.41
CA ASN A 121 2.24 12.26 -8.10
C ASN A 121 0.76 12.33 -7.72
N THR A 122 0.37 13.38 -7.01
CA THR A 122 -1.00 13.57 -6.52
C THR A 122 -1.85 14.47 -7.41
N THR A 123 -1.37 14.85 -8.59
CA THR A 123 -2.06 15.78 -9.50
C THR A 123 -3.48 15.32 -9.83
N ASN A 124 -3.68 14.04 -10.05
CA ASN A 124 -4.97 13.44 -10.43
C ASN A 124 -5.75 12.84 -9.26
N VAL A 125 -5.18 12.84 -8.04
CA VAL A 125 -5.82 12.25 -6.87
C VAL A 125 -6.97 13.15 -6.40
N LYS A 126 -8.14 12.55 -6.23
CA LYS A 126 -9.37 13.23 -5.81
C LYS A 126 -9.62 13.07 -4.31
N ASN A 127 -9.17 11.96 -3.73
CA ASN A 127 -9.40 11.65 -2.33
C ASN A 127 -8.13 11.10 -1.67
N MET A 128 -7.71 11.70 -0.56
CA MET A 128 -6.61 11.28 0.30
C MET A 128 -7.01 11.42 1.77
N SER A 129 -8.31 11.37 2.09
CA SER A 129 -8.79 11.49 3.48
C SER A 129 -8.21 10.37 4.34
N ASP A 130 -7.90 10.70 5.60
CA ASP A 130 -7.43 9.76 6.61
C ASP A 130 -6.19 8.92 6.20
N MET A 131 -5.39 9.41 5.22
CA MET A 131 -4.29 8.64 4.63
C MET A 131 -3.29 8.14 5.69
N PHE A 132 -3.03 8.94 6.73
CA PHE A 132 -2.07 8.66 7.81
C PHE A 132 -2.70 8.63 9.20
N LYS A 133 -4.02 8.64 9.28
CA LYS A 133 -4.70 8.65 10.57
C LYS A 133 -4.31 7.41 11.38
N GLU A 134 -4.02 7.60 12.68
CA GLU A 134 -3.53 6.57 13.60
C GLU A 134 -2.14 5.98 13.24
N CYS A 135 -1.35 6.65 12.39
CA CYS A 135 0.06 6.31 12.16
C CYS A 135 0.94 6.87 13.29
N LYS A 136 0.79 6.34 14.50
CA LYS A 136 1.34 6.92 15.76
C LYS A 136 2.86 7.08 15.78
N SER A 137 3.60 6.27 15.05
CA SER A 137 5.08 6.31 14.99
C SER A 137 5.62 7.15 13.83
N LEU A 138 4.76 7.51 12.85
CA LEU A 138 5.18 8.23 11.66
C LEU A 138 5.14 9.74 11.93
N LYS A 139 6.30 10.39 11.82
CA LYS A 139 6.41 11.84 11.92
C LYS A 139 6.55 12.47 10.54
N ILE A 140 6.04 13.69 10.37
CA ILE A 140 6.07 14.40 9.08
C ILE A 140 7.50 14.57 8.53
N GLU A 141 8.49 14.81 9.41
CA GLU A 141 9.90 14.92 9.02
C GLU A 141 10.50 13.63 8.45
N ASN A 142 9.86 12.48 8.70
CA ASN A 142 10.27 11.16 8.21
C ASN A 142 9.53 10.75 6.92
N VAL A 143 8.71 11.65 6.35
CA VAL A 143 8.02 11.41 5.08
C VAL A 143 8.66 12.23 3.98
N LYS A 144 9.21 11.56 2.98
CA LYS A 144 9.77 12.20 1.80
C LYS A 144 8.71 12.31 0.71
N VAL A 145 8.58 13.49 0.11
CA VAL A 145 7.70 13.77 -1.03
C VAL A 145 8.44 14.62 -2.07
N SER A 146 7.99 14.60 -3.31
CA SER A 146 8.36 15.59 -4.35
C SER A 146 7.33 16.72 -4.40
N GLU A 147 7.62 17.77 -5.15
CA GLU A 147 6.67 18.88 -5.43
C GLU A 147 5.28 18.36 -5.88
N LYS A 148 5.26 17.32 -6.73
CA LYS A 148 4.01 16.71 -7.21
C LYS A 148 3.25 15.92 -6.13
N GLY A 149 3.92 15.63 -5.01
CA GLY A 149 3.37 14.92 -3.86
C GLY A 149 3.08 15.80 -2.64
N GLU A 150 3.38 17.10 -2.68
CA GLU A 150 3.28 18.01 -1.50
C GLU A 150 1.93 17.97 -0.80
N LYS A 151 0.83 17.83 -1.55
CA LYS A 151 -0.52 17.69 -0.97
C LYS A 151 -0.66 16.53 0.03
N ILE A 152 0.27 15.57 0.00
CA ILE A 152 0.30 14.46 0.96
C ILE A 152 0.60 14.99 2.36
N LEU A 153 1.49 15.99 2.48
CA LEU A 153 1.90 16.55 3.77
C LEU A 153 0.73 17.25 4.50
N ASP A 154 -0.22 17.82 3.76
CA ASP A 154 -1.41 18.44 4.34
C ASP A 154 -2.25 17.42 5.15
N LYS A 155 -2.09 16.12 4.88
CA LYS A 155 -2.84 15.06 5.57
C LYS A 155 -2.30 14.77 6.97
N PHE A 156 -1.13 15.27 7.33
CA PHE A 156 -0.60 15.21 8.69
C PHE A 156 -1.16 16.31 9.60
N LEU A 157 -1.67 17.40 9.03
CA LEU A 157 -2.16 18.55 9.79
C LEU A 157 -3.52 18.29 10.47
N HIS A 158 -4.16 17.19 10.16
CA HIS A 158 -5.50 16.81 10.63
C HIS A 158 -5.52 15.45 11.36
N VAL A 159 -4.36 15.00 11.84
CA VAL A 159 -4.21 13.72 12.58
C VAL A 159 -4.13 13.96 14.07
#